data_ce094b06f617169b23417a562fd7f343
#
_entry.id   ce094b06f617169b23417a562fd7f343
#
_cell.length_a   1.000
_cell.length_b   1.000
_cell.length_c   1.000
_cell.angle_alpha   90.00
_cell.angle_beta   90.00
_cell.angle_gamma   90.00
#
_symmetry.space_group_name_H-M   'P 1'
#
loop_
_entity.id
_entity.type
_entity.pdbx_description
1 polymer ?
#
loop_
_entity_poly.entity_id
_entity_poly.type
_entity_poly.pdbx_seq_one_letter_code
_entity_poly.pdbx_strand_id
1 'polypeptide(L)'
;MSPCHGASAASQSVLDATRQDAHSHCLLCGEENVQGLGLSFRVLPDGSVRAAFAGSEQHEGYPYTLHGGLIAALLDSAMTNCLFARGIVAVTARLNVRYLQPGQLGTPLDVVATLLRSSRSLHYLCGELQQNGSVVAAATATFKDRTRRPLLAAGVAATAWASEARGPERAD
;
A
#
# COMPACT_ATOMS: atom_id res chain seq x y z
N MET A 1 -13.20 28.22 11.72
CA MET A 1 -12.80 26.84 11.33
C MET A 1 -11.39 26.96 10.78
N SER A 2 -10.38 26.61 11.58
CA SER A 2 -8.96 26.73 11.18
C SER A 2 -8.60 25.63 10.20
N PRO A 3 -7.83 25.93 9.12
CA PRO A 3 -7.34 24.91 8.21
C PRO A 3 -6.32 24.04 8.95
N CYS A 4 -6.42 22.72 8.75
CA CYS A 4 -5.50 21.73 9.30
C CYS A 4 -4.06 22.07 8.85
N HIS A 5 -3.24 22.50 9.81
CA HIS A 5 -1.83 22.76 9.60
C HIS A 5 -1.07 21.44 9.45
N GLY A 6 -0.29 21.30 8.37
CA GLY A 6 0.94 20.54 8.39
C GLY A 6 1.12 19.32 7.50
N ALA A 7 0.24 18.99 6.57
CA ALA A 7 0.61 18.06 5.51
C ALA A 7 1.18 18.87 4.34
N SER A 8 2.45 18.68 4.01
CA SER A 8 3.06 19.22 2.78
C SER A 8 2.18 18.90 1.58
N ALA A 9 2.04 19.84 0.64
CA ALA A 9 1.34 19.59 -0.62
C ALA A 9 1.99 18.37 -1.32
N ALA A 10 1.18 17.51 -1.92
CA ALA A 10 1.68 16.37 -2.67
C ALA A 10 2.43 16.85 -3.93
N SER A 11 3.59 16.27 -4.22
CA SER A 11 4.44 16.63 -5.35
C SER A 11 5.04 15.38 -5.99
N GLN A 12 5.11 15.36 -7.33
CA GLN A 12 5.73 14.24 -8.06
C GLN A 12 7.22 14.13 -7.76
N SER A 13 7.94 15.24 -7.75
CA SER A 13 9.39 15.23 -7.46
C SER A 13 9.70 14.72 -6.05
N VAL A 14 8.84 15.06 -5.07
CA VAL A 14 8.97 14.57 -3.69
C VAL A 14 8.67 13.08 -3.61
N LEU A 15 7.66 12.61 -4.34
CA LEU A 15 7.34 11.17 -4.45
C LEU A 15 8.54 10.40 -4.97
N ASP A 16 9.09 10.82 -6.12
CA ASP A 16 10.17 10.11 -6.80
C ASP A 16 11.43 10.07 -5.93
N ALA A 17 11.82 11.19 -5.34
CA ALA A 17 12.97 11.26 -4.44
C ALA A 17 12.79 10.40 -3.19
N THR A 18 11.62 10.44 -2.55
CA THR A 18 11.34 9.66 -1.32
C THR A 18 11.29 8.17 -1.62
N ARG A 19 10.70 7.77 -2.77
CA ARG A 19 10.65 6.37 -3.21
C ARG A 19 12.06 5.84 -3.49
N GLN A 20 12.88 6.60 -4.20
CA GLN A 20 14.26 6.23 -4.50
C GLN A 20 15.09 6.01 -3.23
N ASP A 21 14.96 6.89 -2.24
CA ASP A 21 15.69 6.78 -0.97
C ASP A 21 15.19 5.65 -0.08
N ALA A 22 13.87 5.48 0.06
CA ALA A 22 13.28 4.58 1.04
C ALA A 22 12.86 3.21 0.48
N HIS A 23 12.62 3.08 -0.83
CA HIS A 23 11.96 1.92 -1.45
C HIS A 23 12.59 1.45 -2.77
N SER A 24 13.88 1.74 -3.03
CA SER A 24 14.55 1.38 -4.29
C SER A 24 14.46 -0.11 -4.65
N HIS A 25 14.41 -1.01 -3.66
CA HIS A 25 14.28 -2.47 -3.82
C HIS A 25 12.87 -3.01 -3.51
N CYS A 26 11.85 -2.16 -3.42
CA CYS A 26 10.49 -2.61 -3.13
C CYS A 26 9.96 -3.57 -4.21
N LEU A 27 9.30 -4.64 -3.78
CA LEU A 27 8.66 -5.62 -4.68
C LEU A 27 7.62 -4.95 -5.62
N LEU A 28 6.92 -3.92 -5.16
CA LEU A 28 5.84 -3.30 -5.93
C LEU A 28 6.33 -2.16 -6.82
N CYS A 29 7.13 -1.23 -6.27
CA CYS A 29 7.46 0.04 -6.93
C CYS A 29 8.97 0.37 -6.95
N GLY A 30 9.85 -0.56 -6.54
CA GLY A 30 11.29 -0.34 -6.53
C GLY A 30 11.91 -0.44 -7.92
N GLU A 31 12.65 0.58 -8.33
CA GLU A 31 13.29 0.63 -9.65
C GLU A 31 14.50 -0.30 -9.75
N GLU A 32 15.15 -0.62 -8.62
CA GLU A 32 16.31 -1.51 -8.57
C GLU A 32 15.91 -2.99 -8.37
N ASN A 33 14.62 -3.29 -8.18
CA ASN A 33 14.14 -4.67 -8.05
C ASN A 33 13.75 -5.23 -9.42
N VAL A 34 14.65 -5.94 -10.04
CA VAL A 34 14.43 -6.56 -11.38
C VAL A 34 13.33 -7.63 -11.41
N GLN A 35 12.93 -8.16 -10.25
CA GLN A 35 11.82 -9.11 -10.09
C GLN A 35 10.54 -8.43 -9.58
N GLY A 36 10.59 -7.14 -9.37
CA GLY A 36 9.47 -6.34 -8.90
C GLY A 36 8.41 -6.10 -9.97
N LEU A 37 7.24 -5.62 -9.56
CA LEU A 37 6.16 -5.27 -10.47
C LEU A 37 6.40 -3.96 -11.23
N GLY A 38 7.37 -3.14 -10.81
CA GLY A 38 7.75 -1.89 -11.49
C GLY A 38 6.62 -0.85 -11.52
N LEU A 39 5.76 -0.81 -10.51
CA LEU A 39 4.66 0.15 -10.47
C LEU A 39 5.16 1.59 -10.44
N SER A 40 4.69 2.39 -11.38
CA SER A 40 4.97 3.82 -11.45
C SER A 40 3.75 4.63 -11.01
N PHE A 41 3.91 5.42 -9.94
CA PHE A 41 2.85 6.24 -9.38
C PHE A 41 2.94 7.69 -9.86
N ARG A 42 1.79 8.26 -10.18
CA ARG A 42 1.64 9.68 -10.55
C ARG A 42 0.80 10.41 -9.52
N VAL A 43 1.25 11.60 -9.14
CA VAL A 43 0.49 12.53 -8.30
C VAL A 43 -0.55 13.24 -9.16
N LEU A 44 -1.80 13.22 -8.70
CA LEU A 44 -2.90 13.90 -9.35
C LEU A 44 -3.10 15.33 -8.79
N PRO A 45 -3.84 16.22 -9.49
CA PRO A 45 -4.03 17.60 -9.04
C PRO A 45 -4.68 17.76 -7.66
N ASP A 46 -5.48 16.78 -7.24
CA ASP A 46 -6.12 16.73 -5.92
C ASP A 46 -5.20 16.19 -4.81
N GLY A 47 -3.95 15.85 -5.16
CA GLY A 47 -2.96 15.29 -4.25
C GLY A 47 -3.10 13.79 -3.98
N SER A 48 -4.03 13.11 -4.62
CA SER A 48 -4.07 11.64 -4.67
C SER A 48 -2.95 11.10 -5.57
N VAL A 49 -2.72 9.79 -5.50
CA VAL A 49 -1.77 9.11 -6.39
C VAL A 49 -2.47 8.01 -7.16
N ARG A 50 -2.01 7.74 -8.39
CA ARG A 50 -2.53 6.68 -9.25
C ARG A 50 -1.39 5.93 -9.91
N ALA A 51 -1.57 4.60 -10.06
CA ALA A 51 -0.76 3.76 -10.93
C ALA A 51 -1.67 2.82 -11.72
N ALA A 52 -1.23 2.45 -12.94
CA ALA A 52 -1.87 1.40 -13.72
C ALA A 52 -1.11 0.08 -13.51
N PHE A 53 -1.83 -1.03 -13.49
CA PHE A 53 -1.30 -2.37 -13.40
C PHE A 53 -2.07 -3.31 -14.33
N ALA A 54 -1.36 -4.16 -15.07
CA ALA A 54 -1.98 -5.22 -15.88
C ALA A 54 -1.48 -6.57 -15.34
N GLY A 55 -2.41 -7.34 -14.78
CA GLY A 55 -2.10 -8.68 -14.29
C GLY A 55 -1.88 -9.68 -15.44
N SER A 56 -0.92 -10.60 -15.26
CA SER A 56 -0.65 -11.75 -16.13
C SER A 56 -0.92 -13.06 -15.38
N GLU A 57 -0.73 -14.19 -16.03
CA GLU A 57 -0.89 -15.53 -15.41
C GLU A 57 -0.07 -15.72 -14.13
N GLN A 58 1.10 -15.06 -14.01
CA GLN A 58 1.94 -15.11 -12.80
C GLN A 58 1.30 -14.44 -11.58
N HIS A 59 0.23 -13.67 -11.79
CA HIS A 59 -0.49 -12.94 -10.78
C HIS A 59 -1.85 -13.58 -10.45
N GLU A 60 -2.07 -14.80 -10.97
CA GLU A 60 -3.32 -15.53 -10.83
C GLU A 60 -3.51 -16.11 -9.43
N GLY A 61 -4.74 -16.05 -8.93
CA GLY A 61 -5.17 -16.75 -7.73
C GLY A 61 -6.14 -17.89 -8.09
N TYR A 62 -7.27 -17.56 -8.67
CA TYR A 62 -8.19 -18.48 -9.32
C TYR A 62 -8.14 -18.28 -10.83
N PRO A 63 -8.54 -19.27 -11.66
CA PRO A 63 -8.48 -19.14 -13.11
C PRO A 63 -8.99 -17.79 -13.62
N TYR A 64 -8.14 -17.08 -14.37
CA TYR A 64 -8.38 -15.75 -14.95
C TYR A 64 -8.60 -14.62 -13.93
N THR A 65 -8.36 -14.86 -12.64
CA THR A 65 -8.63 -13.91 -11.56
C THR A 65 -7.35 -13.49 -10.85
N LEU A 66 -7.18 -12.20 -10.70
CA LEU A 66 -6.05 -11.62 -9.95
C LEU A 66 -6.06 -12.08 -8.49
N HIS A 67 -4.91 -12.51 -8.00
CA HIS A 67 -4.75 -13.00 -6.63
C HIS A 67 -5.11 -11.93 -5.59
N GLY A 68 -5.98 -12.27 -4.63
CA GLY A 68 -6.46 -11.31 -3.61
C GLY A 68 -5.34 -10.70 -2.76
N GLY A 69 -4.29 -11.45 -2.46
CA GLY A 69 -3.10 -10.93 -1.76
C GLY A 69 -2.37 -9.88 -2.58
N LEU A 70 -2.33 -10.02 -3.93
CA LEU A 70 -1.74 -9.01 -4.78
C LEU A 70 -2.61 -7.74 -4.83
N ILE A 71 -3.93 -7.88 -4.86
CA ILE A 71 -4.86 -6.74 -4.74
C ILE A 71 -4.56 -5.94 -3.45
N ALA A 72 -4.40 -6.63 -2.32
CA ALA A 72 -4.05 -5.97 -1.06
C ALA A 72 -2.69 -5.26 -1.13
N ALA A 73 -1.69 -5.89 -1.76
CA ALA A 73 -0.36 -5.32 -1.94
C ALA A 73 -0.37 -4.07 -2.86
N LEU A 74 -1.15 -4.08 -3.94
CA LEU A 74 -1.34 -2.93 -4.84
C LEU A 74 -1.94 -1.74 -4.07
N LEU A 75 -2.97 -1.97 -3.26
CA LEU A 75 -3.62 -0.95 -2.44
C LEU A 75 -2.68 -0.40 -1.36
N ASP A 76 -1.92 -1.26 -0.67
CA ASP A 76 -0.92 -0.85 0.31
C ASP A 76 0.19 0.00 -0.33
N SER A 77 0.70 -0.42 -1.48
CA SER A 77 1.73 0.30 -2.24
C SER A 77 1.24 1.68 -2.69
N ALA A 78 -0.01 1.80 -3.15
CA ALA A 78 -0.59 3.08 -3.53
C ALA A 78 -0.68 4.04 -2.34
N MET A 79 -1.14 3.55 -1.19
CA MET A 79 -1.22 4.37 0.02
C MET A 79 0.16 4.77 0.54
N THR A 80 1.16 3.88 0.45
CA THR A 80 2.56 4.19 0.77
C THR A 80 3.09 5.31 -0.13
N ASN A 81 2.89 5.22 -1.45
CA ASN A 81 3.34 6.24 -2.40
C ASN A 81 2.56 7.56 -2.25
N CYS A 82 1.32 7.53 -1.77
CA CYS A 82 0.57 8.73 -1.41
C CYS A 82 1.23 9.49 -0.24
N LEU A 83 1.86 8.80 0.71
CA LEU A 83 2.68 9.40 1.77
C LEU A 83 4.03 9.90 1.22
N PHE A 84 4.68 9.13 0.34
CA PHE A 84 5.93 9.55 -0.31
C PHE A 84 5.77 10.85 -1.09
N ALA A 85 4.63 11.07 -1.74
CA ALA A 85 4.33 12.33 -2.42
C ALA A 85 4.36 13.56 -1.49
N ARG A 86 4.43 13.34 -0.17
CA ARG A 86 4.50 14.36 0.88
C ARG A 86 5.80 14.28 1.69
N GLY A 87 6.76 13.46 1.26
CA GLY A 87 8.03 13.22 1.95
C GLY A 87 7.87 12.44 3.27
N ILE A 88 6.75 11.73 3.44
CA ILE A 88 6.47 10.97 4.67
C ILE A 88 6.86 9.51 4.44
N VAL A 89 7.79 9.01 5.27
CA VAL A 89 8.16 7.59 5.32
C VAL A 89 7.50 6.96 6.53
N ALA A 90 6.56 6.05 6.28
CA ALA A 90 5.76 5.39 7.32
C ALA A 90 5.58 3.91 6.98
N VAL A 91 5.27 3.10 7.98
CA VAL A 91 4.98 1.68 7.84
C VAL A 91 3.50 1.42 8.09
N THR A 92 2.94 0.45 7.36
CA THR A 92 1.55 0.02 7.52
C THR A 92 1.37 -0.60 8.90
N ALA A 93 0.53 0.03 9.72
CA ALA A 93 0.16 -0.50 11.04
C ALA A 93 -1.16 -1.29 10.98
N ARG A 94 -2.05 -0.91 10.07
CA ARG A 94 -3.33 -1.60 9.84
C ARG A 94 -3.77 -1.40 8.41
N LEU A 95 -4.20 -2.48 7.78
CA LEU A 95 -4.80 -2.48 6.44
C LEU A 95 -6.12 -3.27 6.50
N ASN A 96 -7.22 -2.65 6.06
CA ASN A 96 -8.50 -3.31 5.87
C ASN A 96 -8.85 -3.27 4.39
N VAL A 97 -9.02 -4.43 3.79
CA VAL A 97 -9.39 -4.55 2.38
C VAL A 97 -10.78 -5.16 2.27
N ARG A 98 -11.61 -4.54 1.45
CA ARG A 98 -12.92 -5.06 1.06
C ARG A 98 -12.88 -5.40 -0.42
N TYR A 99 -13.04 -6.66 -0.74
CA TYR A 99 -13.15 -7.18 -2.10
C TYR A 99 -14.60 -7.10 -2.54
N LEU A 100 -14.88 -6.45 -3.67
CA LEU A 100 -16.23 -6.18 -4.15
C LEU A 100 -16.58 -7.06 -5.35
N GLN A 101 -15.59 -7.32 -6.20
CA GLN A 101 -15.71 -8.20 -7.35
C GLN A 101 -14.34 -8.76 -7.76
N PRO A 102 -14.28 -9.87 -8.51
CA PRO A 102 -13.01 -10.39 -9.02
C PRO A 102 -12.32 -9.40 -9.96
N GLY A 103 -11.01 -9.18 -9.78
CA GLY A 103 -10.19 -8.48 -10.76
C GLY A 103 -9.77 -9.43 -11.87
N GLN A 104 -9.99 -9.07 -13.13
CA GLN A 104 -9.68 -9.93 -14.27
C GLN A 104 -8.23 -9.74 -14.73
N LEU A 105 -7.55 -10.83 -15.07
CA LEU A 105 -6.24 -10.80 -15.70
C LEU A 105 -6.32 -10.27 -17.14
N GLY A 106 -5.21 -9.75 -17.64
CA GLY A 106 -5.11 -9.24 -19.02
C GLY A 106 -5.81 -7.91 -19.26
N THR A 107 -6.60 -7.40 -18.31
CA THR A 107 -7.27 -6.11 -18.40
C THR A 107 -6.61 -5.13 -17.44
N PRO A 108 -6.25 -3.92 -17.88
CA PRO A 108 -5.64 -2.93 -16.99
C PRO A 108 -6.53 -2.59 -15.79
N LEU A 109 -5.87 -2.44 -14.64
CA LEU A 109 -6.47 -1.95 -13.40
C LEU A 109 -5.82 -0.63 -13.03
N ASP A 110 -6.59 0.27 -12.46
CA ASP A 110 -6.10 1.50 -11.86
C ASP A 110 -6.16 1.40 -10.35
N VAL A 111 -5.04 1.63 -9.68
CA VAL A 111 -4.99 1.79 -8.23
C VAL A 111 -4.83 3.25 -7.88
N VAL A 112 -5.73 3.75 -7.04
CA VAL A 112 -5.75 5.15 -6.58
C VAL A 112 -5.71 5.19 -5.07
N ALA A 113 -4.96 6.12 -4.49
CA ALA A 113 -4.93 6.32 -3.03
C ALA A 113 -4.96 7.80 -2.65
N THR A 114 -5.62 8.08 -1.52
CA THR A 114 -5.80 9.42 -1.00
C THR A 114 -5.49 9.46 0.50
N LEU A 115 -4.81 10.53 0.94
CA LEU A 115 -4.59 10.82 2.35
C LEU A 115 -5.83 11.50 2.93
N LEU A 116 -6.50 10.84 3.87
CA LEU A 116 -7.69 11.37 4.53
C LEU A 116 -7.34 12.34 5.66
N ARG A 117 -6.36 11.98 6.48
CA ARG A 117 -5.89 12.83 7.57
C ARG A 117 -4.55 12.35 8.12
N SER A 118 -3.80 13.27 8.71
CA SER A 118 -2.61 13.00 9.51
C SER A 118 -2.83 13.51 10.94
N SER A 119 -2.36 12.76 11.92
CA SER A 119 -2.40 13.16 13.32
C SER A 119 -1.13 12.69 14.02
N ARG A 120 -0.25 13.63 14.38
CA ARG A 120 1.07 13.35 14.94
C ARG A 120 1.83 12.39 14.01
N SER A 121 2.10 11.16 14.50
CA SER A 121 2.85 10.12 13.77
C SER A 121 1.94 9.08 13.10
N LEU A 122 0.63 9.32 13.00
CA LEU A 122 -0.34 8.43 12.38
C LEU A 122 -0.98 9.08 11.16
N HIS A 123 -1.06 8.32 10.07
CA HIS A 123 -1.64 8.74 8.82
C HIS A 123 -2.76 7.78 8.43
N TYR A 124 -3.90 8.33 8.04
CA TYR A 124 -5.09 7.56 7.67
C TYR A 124 -5.36 7.77 6.20
N LEU A 125 -5.41 6.68 5.45
CA LEU A 125 -5.55 6.69 4.00
C LEU A 125 -6.70 5.79 3.57
N CYS A 126 -7.21 6.06 2.37
CA CYS A 126 -8.05 5.13 1.63
C CYS A 126 -7.45 4.90 0.24
N GLY A 127 -7.82 3.76 -0.35
CA GLY A 127 -7.43 3.41 -1.70
C GLY A 127 -8.49 2.57 -2.38
N GLU A 128 -8.54 2.63 -3.69
CA GLU A 128 -9.42 1.85 -4.53
C GLU A 128 -8.65 1.22 -5.69
N LEU A 129 -9.02 0.00 -6.03
CA LEU A 129 -8.61 -0.68 -7.24
C LEU A 129 -9.80 -0.72 -8.18
N GLN A 130 -9.64 -0.19 -9.38
CA GLN A 130 -10.71 -0.05 -10.36
C GLN A 130 -10.36 -0.78 -11.66
N GLN A 131 -11.36 -1.36 -12.31
CA GLN A 131 -11.25 -2.01 -13.62
C GLN A 131 -12.51 -1.74 -14.43
N ASN A 132 -12.36 -1.29 -15.68
CA ASN A 132 -13.48 -0.98 -16.58
C ASN A 132 -14.52 -0.03 -15.95
N GLY A 133 -14.06 0.95 -15.15
CA GLY A 133 -14.95 1.92 -14.48
C GLY A 133 -15.68 1.38 -13.24
N SER A 134 -15.42 0.14 -12.83
CA SER A 134 -16.02 -0.48 -11.64
C SER A 134 -14.95 -0.69 -10.56
N VAL A 135 -15.34 -0.51 -9.29
CA VAL A 135 -14.45 -0.76 -8.15
C VAL A 135 -14.35 -2.26 -7.89
N VAL A 136 -13.14 -2.80 -7.99
CA VAL A 136 -12.80 -4.21 -7.73
C VAL A 136 -12.58 -4.43 -6.25
N ALA A 137 -11.84 -3.54 -5.62
CA ALA A 137 -11.58 -3.57 -4.18
C ALA A 137 -11.36 -2.15 -3.65
N ALA A 138 -11.70 -1.96 -2.37
CA ALA A 138 -11.44 -0.73 -1.64
C ALA A 138 -10.72 -1.04 -0.34
N ALA A 139 -9.87 -0.13 0.13
CA ALA A 139 -9.15 -0.30 1.39
C ALA A 139 -9.11 0.99 2.20
N THR A 140 -8.97 0.80 3.51
CA THR A 140 -8.56 1.84 4.45
C THR A 140 -7.34 1.36 5.21
N ALA A 141 -6.40 2.26 5.48
CA ALA A 141 -5.21 1.93 6.23
C ALA A 141 -4.83 3.01 7.24
N THR A 142 -4.13 2.56 8.28
CA THR A 142 -3.41 3.42 9.21
C THR A 142 -1.93 3.13 9.06
N PHE A 143 -1.16 4.17 8.83
CA PHE A 143 0.30 4.13 8.76
C PHE A 143 0.88 4.85 9.96
N LYS A 144 2.05 4.40 10.40
CA LYS A 144 2.80 5.03 11.50
C LYS A 144 4.16 5.46 10.98
N ASP A 145 4.56 6.70 11.30
CA ASP A 145 5.90 7.20 10.96
C ASP A 145 6.97 6.18 11.31
N ARG A 146 7.86 5.95 10.37
CA ARG A 146 9.06 5.20 10.62
C ARG A 146 9.95 6.03 11.55
N THR A 147 9.90 5.75 12.85
CA THR A 147 10.90 6.31 13.78
C THR A 147 12.28 5.90 13.28
N ARG A 148 13.25 6.84 13.22
CA ARG A 148 14.65 6.64 12.76
C ARG A 148 15.44 5.58 13.54
N ARG A 149 14.79 4.66 14.21
CA ARG A 149 15.43 3.52 14.85
C ARG A 149 15.69 2.47 13.76
N PRO A 150 16.95 2.04 13.52
CA PRO A 150 17.24 0.95 12.61
C PRO A 150 16.42 -0.28 13.02
N LEU A 151 15.67 -0.89 12.12
CA LEU A 151 14.93 -2.14 12.34
C LEU A 151 15.85 -3.32 12.75
N LEU A 152 17.16 -3.13 12.70
CA LEU A 152 18.17 -4.15 13.00
C LEU A 152 18.63 -4.19 14.47
N ALA A 153 18.11 -3.36 15.37
CA ALA A 153 18.56 -3.30 16.78
C ALA A 153 17.61 -3.93 17.80
N ALA A 154 16.46 -4.44 17.39
CA ALA A 154 15.61 -5.25 18.26
C ALA A 154 15.58 -6.67 17.71
N GLY A 155 16.33 -7.57 18.34
CA GLY A 155 16.09 -9.01 18.20
C GLY A 155 14.62 -9.25 18.54
N VAL A 156 13.80 -9.37 17.51
CA VAL A 156 12.43 -9.84 17.67
C VAL A 156 12.58 -11.31 18.03
N ALA A 157 12.43 -11.61 19.32
CA ALA A 157 12.22 -12.97 19.76
C ALA A 157 10.99 -13.50 19.00
N ALA A 158 11.21 -14.46 18.10
CA ALA A 158 10.18 -15.09 17.26
C ALA A 158 9.12 -15.88 18.07
N THR A 159 9.08 -15.70 19.40
CA THR A 159 8.29 -16.49 20.33
C THR A 159 6.94 -15.90 20.74
N ALA A 160 6.71 -14.60 20.51
CA ALA A 160 5.47 -13.98 21.02
C ALA A 160 4.23 -14.23 20.14
N TRP A 161 4.41 -14.50 18.87
CA TRP A 161 3.26 -14.66 17.94
C TRP A 161 2.82 -16.14 17.81
N ALA A 162 3.70 -17.11 18.15
CA ALA A 162 3.36 -18.53 18.06
C ALA A 162 2.40 -19.03 19.18
N SER A 163 2.18 -18.25 20.24
CA SER A 163 1.29 -18.62 21.34
C SER A 163 -0.19 -18.25 21.09
N GLU A 164 -0.47 -17.28 20.24
CA GLU A 164 -1.86 -16.86 19.94
C GLU A 164 -2.51 -17.64 18.78
N ALA A 165 -1.73 -18.40 18.02
CA ALA A 165 -2.22 -19.17 16.89
C ALA A 165 -2.78 -20.56 17.26
N ARG A 166 -2.69 -20.98 18.52
CA ARG A 166 -3.30 -22.21 19.01
C ARG A 166 -4.69 -21.89 19.58
N GLY A 167 -5.71 -22.03 18.72
CA GLY A 167 -7.09 -22.08 19.19
C GLY A 167 -7.31 -23.27 20.15
N PRO A 168 -8.39 -23.26 20.96
CA PRO A 168 -8.65 -24.30 21.94
C PRO A 168 -8.74 -25.65 21.25
N GLU A 169 -7.92 -26.59 21.73
CA GLU A 169 -7.95 -28.01 21.38
C GLU A 169 -9.37 -28.53 21.63
N ARG A 170 -10.03 -29.05 20.60
CA ARG A 170 -11.33 -29.73 20.76
C ARG A 170 -11.06 -31.00 21.58
N ALA A 171 -11.59 -31.04 22.80
CA ALA A 171 -11.73 -32.29 23.53
C ALA A 171 -12.80 -33.15 22.85
N ASP A 172 -12.45 -34.36 22.43
CA ASP A 172 -13.37 -35.42 21.99
C ASP A 172 -14.23 -35.90 23.15
#